data_848551f528d87a7966e91c9738935502
#
_entry.id   848551f528d87a7966e91c9738935502
#
_cell.length_a   1.000
_cell.length_b   1.000
_cell.length_c   1.000
_cell.angle_alpha   90.00
_cell.angle_beta   90.00
_cell.angle_gamma   90.00
#
_symmetry.space_group_name_H-M   'P 1'
#
loop_
_entity.id
_entity.type
_entity.pdbx_description
1 polymer ?
#
loop_
_entity_poly.entity_id
_entity_poly.type
_entity_poly.pdbx_seq_one_letter_code
_entity_poly.pdbx_strand_id
1 'polypeptide(L)'
;MIYDPNSTDAVSNQDVLKSDPNDFLEQMPLYLLPKPFADMAEAIVLSARVPPSLAGCCVLGALSASIGSGLRVKSGPDRYSSSNLYLLTSASSGSGKSEAFRHALAPFFDAERAAVDHWRQNIQASVIADKIIVEAKIDELKKQVKKADGPLELHDIKSEMERLQTELLQLEIDIKQPCYSSEDATSEVIAIRMQNSSESLALLSADSGSVINNIFGRYNKNGRTDESIYLKAWSGDSCKVDRVQRPPIILEQPRMSALFLVQPDKVDSLLSEKSFTEGGLIPRFLVCHTNAKPSPIPEEEYAIEHQTKHRYCEAIQALLRAFHDRTQPATVTPSKEAK
;
A
#
# COMPACT_ATOMS: atom_id res chain seq x y z
N MET A 1 4.62 28.80 -22.97
CA MET A 1 4.95 29.98 -22.14
C MET A 1 6.10 29.56 -21.24
N ILE A 2 7.20 30.32 -21.30
CA ILE A 2 8.41 30.03 -20.54
C ILE A 2 8.19 30.57 -19.13
N TYR A 3 8.39 29.73 -18.13
CA TYR A 3 8.30 30.06 -16.70
C TYR A 3 9.40 31.09 -16.37
N ASP A 4 9.02 32.29 -15.91
CA ASP A 4 9.94 33.32 -15.42
C ASP A 4 10.13 33.14 -13.90
N PRO A 5 11.31 32.72 -13.42
CA PRO A 5 11.57 32.52 -12.00
C PRO A 5 11.67 33.80 -11.16
N ASN A 6 11.56 34.99 -11.77
CA ASN A 6 11.65 36.28 -11.08
C ASN A 6 10.31 37.01 -10.93
N SER A 7 9.18 36.39 -11.28
CA SER A 7 7.88 36.97 -10.94
C SER A 7 7.64 36.86 -9.44
N THR A 8 7.72 37.98 -8.74
CA THR A 8 7.46 38.15 -7.31
C THR A 8 5.96 38.18 -6.97
N ASP A 9 5.12 37.57 -7.76
CA ASP A 9 3.71 37.38 -7.42
C ASP A 9 3.58 36.21 -6.45
N ALA A 10 4.06 36.42 -5.22
CA ALA A 10 3.68 35.57 -4.09
C ALA A 10 2.16 35.76 -3.87
N VAL A 11 1.37 34.82 -4.34
CA VAL A 11 -0.06 34.73 -4.04
C VAL A 11 -0.19 34.79 -2.52
N SER A 12 -0.81 35.85 -1.99
CA SER A 12 -0.95 36.03 -0.56
C SER A 12 -1.87 34.93 -0.01
N ASN A 13 -1.64 34.47 1.22
CA ASN A 13 -2.53 33.52 1.88
C ASN A 13 -3.99 34.03 1.98
N GLN A 14 -4.23 35.33 1.80
CA GLN A 14 -5.56 35.93 1.76
C GLN A 14 -6.23 35.79 0.37
N ASP A 15 -5.44 35.67 -0.71
CA ASP A 15 -5.99 35.45 -2.05
C ASP A 15 -6.37 33.99 -2.26
N VAL A 16 -5.64 33.06 -1.62
CA VAL A 16 -5.99 31.62 -1.57
C VAL A 16 -7.34 31.38 -0.88
N LEU A 17 -7.69 32.21 0.12
CA LEU A 17 -8.97 32.09 0.84
C LEU A 17 -10.16 32.73 0.09
N LYS A 18 -9.92 33.47 -1.01
CA LYS A 18 -10.97 34.15 -1.81
C LYS A 18 -11.25 33.49 -3.15
N SER A 19 -10.41 32.54 -3.59
CA SER A 19 -10.67 31.73 -4.77
C SER A 19 -11.77 30.73 -4.49
N ASP A 20 -12.70 30.54 -5.44
CA ASP A 20 -13.70 29.49 -5.34
C ASP A 20 -12.97 28.14 -5.15
N PRO A 21 -13.27 27.38 -4.10
CA PRO A 21 -12.65 26.04 -3.91
C PRO A 21 -12.75 25.15 -5.15
N ASN A 22 -13.72 25.38 -6.03
CA ASN A 22 -13.88 24.66 -7.29
C ASN A 22 -12.80 25.01 -8.33
N ASP A 23 -12.24 26.23 -8.33
CA ASP A 23 -11.18 26.64 -9.29
C ASP A 23 -9.86 25.87 -9.10
N PHE A 24 -9.57 25.38 -7.89
CA PHE A 24 -8.38 24.59 -7.61
C PHE A 24 -8.56 23.09 -7.83
N LEU A 25 -9.82 22.59 -7.80
CA LEU A 25 -10.14 21.16 -7.84
C LEU A 25 -10.15 20.59 -9.27
N GLU A 26 -10.32 21.44 -10.30
CA GLU A 26 -10.35 20.99 -11.69
C GLU A 26 -8.97 20.85 -12.35
N GLN A 27 -7.90 21.28 -11.68
CA GLN A 27 -6.58 21.44 -12.30
C GLN A 27 -5.48 20.56 -11.68
N MET A 28 -5.74 19.29 -11.39
CA MET A 28 -4.63 18.38 -11.12
C MET A 28 -3.72 18.29 -12.37
N PRO A 29 -2.45 18.73 -12.29
CA PRO A 29 -1.57 18.82 -13.46
C PRO A 29 -1.03 17.45 -13.84
N LEU A 30 -1.85 16.63 -14.51
CA LEU A 30 -1.48 15.26 -14.91
C LEU A 30 -0.21 15.21 -15.75
N TYR A 31 0.10 16.28 -16.50
CA TYR A 31 1.30 16.41 -17.32
C TYR A 31 2.61 16.44 -16.51
N LEU A 32 2.56 16.64 -15.19
CA LEU A 32 3.73 16.53 -14.31
C LEU A 32 4.09 15.09 -13.96
N LEU A 33 3.18 14.14 -14.18
CA LEU A 33 3.48 12.73 -14.03
C LEU A 33 4.42 12.28 -15.16
N PRO A 34 5.31 11.31 -14.91
CA PRO A 34 6.05 10.67 -15.99
C PRO A 34 5.13 10.13 -17.09
N LYS A 35 5.55 10.24 -18.34
CA LYS A 35 4.68 10.05 -19.50
C LYS A 35 3.76 8.83 -19.48
N PRO A 36 4.18 7.59 -19.16
CA PRO A 36 3.26 6.45 -19.13
C PRO A 36 2.10 6.61 -18.14
N PHE A 37 2.34 7.33 -17.04
CA PHE A 37 1.35 7.59 -15.98
C PHE A 37 0.44 8.76 -16.34
N ALA A 38 0.99 9.82 -16.95
CA ALA A 38 0.22 10.95 -17.49
C ALA A 38 -0.76 10.48 -18.56
N ASP A 39 -0.24 9.79 -19.58
CA ASP A 39 -1.03 9.26 -20.69
C ASP A 39 -2.19 8.36 -20.20
N MET A 40 -1.92 7.52 -19.19
CA MET A 40 -2.95 6.65 -18.61
C MET A 40 -3.98 7.44 -17.80
N ALA A 41 -3.55 8.40 -16.99
CA ALA A 41 -4.46 9.24 -16.22
C ALA A 41 -5.40 10.04 -17.13
N GLU A 42 -4.88 10.65 -18.21
CA GLU A 42 -5.68 11.34 -19.23
C GLU A 42 -6.67 10.40 -19.93
N ALA A 43 -6.22 9.19 -20.29
CA ALA A 43 -7.08 8.18 -20.88
C ALA A 43 -8.20 7.71 -19.93
N ILE A 44 -7.93 7.63 -18.61
CA ILE A 44 -8.94 7.35 -17.59
C ILE A 44 -9.97 8.48 -17.48
N VAL A 45 -9.51 9.75 -17.53
CA VAL A 45 -10.42 10.91 -17.54
C VAL A 45 -11.45 10.78 -18.64
N LEU A 46 -11.02 10.43 -19.85
CA LEU A 46 -11.89 10.30 -21.02
C LEU A 46 -12.78 9.05 -20.93
N SER A 47 -12.20 7.89 -20.60
CA SER A 47 -12.91 6.61 -20.60
C SER A 47 -13.93 6.50 -19.46
N ALA A 48 -13.52 6.84 -18.24
CA ALA A 48 -14.38 6.77 -17.06
C ALA A 48 -15.21 8.07 -16.85
N ARG A 49 -14.96 9.11 -17.65
CA ARG A 49 -15.62 10.43 -17.57
C ARG A 49 -15.53 11.04 -16.17
N VAL A 50 -14.34 11.03 -15.64
CA VAL A 50 -14.05 11.51 -14.29
C VAL A 50 -13.17 12.75 -14.33
N PRO A 51 -13.18 13.60 -13.28
CA PRO A 51 -12.26 14.72 -13.18
C PRO A 51 -10.79 14.25 -13.18
N PRO A 52 -9.84 15.06 -13.69
CA PRO A 52 -8.41 14.80 -13.65
C PRO A 52 -7.88 14.46 -12.24
N SER A 53 -8.44 15.09 -11.21
CA SER A 53 -8.09 14.84 -9.81
C SER A 53 -8.39 13.39 -9.36
N LEU A 54 -9.52 12.82 -9.78
CA LEU A 54 -9.86 11.43 -9.45
C LEU A 54 -8.95 10.44 -10.18
N ALA A 55 -8.75 10.62 -11.47
CA ALA A 55 -7.85 9.78 -12.27
C ALA A 55 -6.40 9.85 -11.74
N GLY A 56 -5.92 11.05 -11.45
CA GLY A 56 -4.58 11.30 -10.92
C GLY A 56 -4.38 10.66 -9.53
N CYS A 57 -5.35 10.78 -8.61
CA CYS A 57 -5.29 10.10 -7.32
C CYS A 57 -5.23 8.57 -7.48
N CYS A 58 -6.00 7.99 -8.40
CA CYS A 58 -5.95 6.55 -8.66
C CYS A 58 -4.57 6.11 -9.19
N VAL A 59 -3.99 6.88 -10.12
CA VAL A 59 -2.65 6.59 -10.68
C VAL A 59 -1.56 6.79 -9.63
N LEU A 60 -1.62 7.85 -8.79
CA LEU A 60 -0.69 8.04 -7.67
C LEU A 60 -0.80 6.92 -6.63
N GLY A 61 -2.02 6.44 -6.36
CA GLY A 61 -2.23 5.27 -5.51
C GLY A 61 -1.57 4.01 -6.05
N ALA A 62 -1.71 3.77 -7.36
CA ALA A 62 -1.06 2.63 -8.03
C ALA A 62 0.47 2.75 -8.01
N LEU A 63 1.02 3.94 -8.23
CA LEU A 63 2.45 4.24 -8.12
C LEU A 63 2.97 3.95 -6.71
N SER A 64 2.32 4.51 -5.70
CA SER A 64 2.70 4.35 -4.30
C SER A 64 2.64 2.88 -3.86
N ALA A 65 1.58 2.16 -4.23
CA ALA A 65 1.45 0.73 -3.96
C ALA A 65 2.56 -0.10 -4.63
N SER A 66 2.90 0.23 -5.89
CA SER A 66 3.91 -0.51 -6.66
C SER A 66 5.34 -0.29 -6.15
N ILE A 67 5.62 0.87 -5.58
CA ILE A 67 6.93 1.17 -4.97
C ILE A 67 7.03 0.56 -3.57
N GLY A 68 5.94 0.55 -2.81
CA GLY A 68 5.90 0.01 -1.46
C GLY A 68 6.98 0.59 -0.54
N SER A 69 7.70 -0.28 0.18
CA SER A 69 8.81 0.09 1.08
C SER A 69 10.15 0.34 0.37
N GLY A 70 10.25 0.06 -0.94
CA GLY A 70 11.53 -0.05 -1.67
C GLY A 70 12.21 1.28 -2.02
N LEU A 71 11.59 2.44 -1.75
CA LEU A 71 12.15 3.75 -2.08
C LEU A 71 11.98 4.74 -0.94
N ARG A 72 13.01 5.56 -0.72
CA ARG A 72 12.96 6.72 0.18
C ARG A 72 13.66 7.93 -0.44
N VAL A 73 13.21 9.10 -0.05
CA VAL A 73 13.76 10.39 -0.50
C VAL A 73 14.57 11.02 0.64
N LYS A 74 15.80 11.44 0.38
CA LYS A 74 16.59 12.20 1.34
C LYS A 74 16.03 13.62 1.44
N SER A 75 15.26 13.89 2.49
CA SER A 75 14.59 15.18 2.72
C SER A 75 15.37 16.15 3.63
N GLY A 76 16.54 15.73 4.12
CA GLY A 76 17.43 16.54 4.97
C GLY A 76 18.75 15.83 5.22
N PRO A 77 19.67 16.42 6.05
CA PRO A 77 20.96 15.79 6.34
C PRO A 77 20.82 14.34 6.85
N ASP A 78 19.96 14.12 7.85
CA ASP A 78 19.70 12.82 8.47
C ASP A 78 18.21 12.46 8.41
N ARG A 79 17.46 13.09 7.52
CA ARG A 79 16.01 12.86 7.39
C ARG A 79 15.67 12.23 6.05
N TYR A 80 14.85 11.19 6.13
CA TYR A 80 14.33 10.47 4.97
C TYR A 80 12.80 10.46 5.00
N SER A 81 12.19 10.65 3.84
CA SER A 81 10.75 10.51 3.62
C SER A 81 10.48 9.28 2.77
N SER A 82 9.49 8.52 3.13
CA SER A 82 9.08 7.34 2.35
C SER A 82 8.25 7.75 1.14
N SER A 83 8.11 6.87 0.18
CA SER A 83 7.30 7.04 -1.03
C SER A 83 5.84 6.63 -0.86
N ASN A 84 5.47 6.09 0.30
CA ASN A 84 4.11 5.68 0.58
C ASN A 84 3.19 6.89 0.77
N LEU A 85 2.02 6.84 0.12
CA LEU A 85 1.00 7.89 0.18
C LEU A 85 -0.27 7.32 0.82
N TYR A 86 -0.94 8.17 1.61
CA TYR A 86 -2.32 7.95 2.05
C TYR A 86 -3.22 8.90 1.29
N LEU A 87 -4.09 8.37 0.45
CA LEU A 87 -4.99 9.12 -0.43
C LEU A 87 -6.43 8.86 -0.02
N LEU A 88 -7.14 9.90 0.35
CA LEU A 88 -8.58 9.87 0.65
C LEU A 88 -9.30 10.72 -0.40
N THR A 89 -9.97 10.08 -1.34
CA THR A 89 -10.51 10.74 -2.52
C THR A 89 -12.03 10.60 -2.53
N SER A 90 -12.76 11.72 -2.56
CA SER A 90 -14.22 11.71 -2.60
C SER A 90 -14.75 11.78 -4.02
N ALA A 91 -15.74 10.94 -4.31
CA ALA A 91 -16.50 10.97 -5.55
C ALA A 91 -17.91 10.41 -5.33
N SER A 92 -18.92 11.02 -5.94
CA SER A 92 -20.33 10.62 -5.79
C SER A 92 -20.58 9.20 -6.32
N SER A 93 -21.65 8.57 -5.88
CA SER A 93 -22.08 7.29 -6.44
C SER A 93 -22.43 7.47 -7.93
N GLY A 94 -22.07 6.49 -8.77
CA GLY A 94 -22.31 6.55 -10.22
C GLY A 94 -21.41 7.52 -11.00
N SER A 95 -20.40 8.13 -10.37
CA SER A 95 -19.49 9.10 -11.01
C SER A 95 -18.29 8.48 -11.74
N GLY A 96 -18.26 7.17 -11.99
CA GLY A 96 -17.14 6.52 -12.67
C GLY A 96 -15.95 6.12 -11.74
N LYS A 97 -16.05 6.34 -10.42
CA LYS A 97 -14.93 6.09 -9.48
C LYS A 97 -14.38 4.67 -9.53
N SER A 98 -15.27 3.66 -9.55
CA SER A 98 -14.84 2.24 -9.60
C SER A 98 -14.17 1.89 -10.93
N GLU A 99 -14.58 2.53 -12.02
CA GLU A 99 -13.98 2.36 -13.34
C GLU A 99 -12.56 2.99 -13.37
N ALA A 100 -12.41 4.22 -12.86
CA ALA A 100 -11.11 4.87 -12.74
C ALA A 100 -10.14 4.04 -11.87
N PHE A 101 -10.61 3.56 -10.72
CA PHE A 101 -9.84 2.69 -9.82
C PHE A 101 -9.42 1.41 -10.55
N ARG A 102 -10.35 0.72 -11.22
CA ARG A 102 -10.09 -0.52 -11.94
C ARG A 102 -9.02 -0.33 -13.02
N HIS A 103 -9.12 0.72 -13.83
CA HIS A 103 -8.13 0.99 -14.87
C HIS A 103 -6.74 1.29 -14.31
N ALA A 104 -6.66 2.10 -13.26
CA ALA A 104 -5.39 2.48 -12.66
C ALA A 104 -4.70 1.31 -11.93
N LEU A 105 -5.46 0.48 -11.21
CA LEU A 105 -4.91 -0.57 -10.35
C LEU A 105 -4.81 -1.94 -11.05
N ALA A 106 -5.42 -2.14 -12.23
CA ALA A 106 -5.41 -3.43 -12.91
C ALA A 106 -3.99 -4.04 -13.06
N PRO A 107 -2.95 -3.32 -13.53
CA PRO A 107 -1.62 -3.91 -13.69
C PRO A 107 -0.98 -4.33 -12.36
N PHE A 108 -1.29 -3.63 -11.28
CA PHE A 108 -0.83 -3.97 -9.93
C PHE A 108 -1.49 -5.28 -9.44
N PHE A 109 -2.81 -5.39 -9.55
CA PHE A 109 -3.53 -6.60 -9.14
C PHE A 109 -3.21 -7.81 -10.03
N ASP A 110 -2.97 -7.58 -11.33
CA ASP A 110 -2.54 -8.65 -12.24
C ASP A 110 -1.14 -9.18 -11.86
N ALA A 111 -0.23 -8.31 -11.43
CA ALA A 111 1.08 -8.70 -10.95
C ALA A 111 1.00 -9.47 -9.61
N GLU A 112 0.16 -9.02 -8.67
CA GLU A 112 -0.09 -9.74 -7.42
C GLU A 112 -0.67 -11.13 -7.69
N ARG A 113 -1.67 -11.22 -8.58
CA ARG A 113 -2.25 -12.50 -8.99
C ARG A 113 -1.22 -13.44 -9.61
N ALA A 114 -0.38 -12.93 -10.51
CA ALA A 114 0.68 -13.70 -11.13
C ALA A 114 1.71 -14.21 -10.12
N ALA A 115 2.06 -13.41 -9.10
CA ALA A 115 2.94 -13.81 -8.00
C ALA A 115 2.31 -14.93 -7.15
N VAL A 116 1.01 -14.83 -6.85
CA VAL A 116 0.26 -15.86 -6.12
C VAL A 116 0.16 -17.15 -6.93
N ASP A 117 -0.13 -17.07 -8.22
CA ASP A 117 -0.23 -18.24 -9.09
C ASP A 117 1.13 -18.92 -9.27
N HIS A 118 2.21 -18.15 -9.44
CA HIS A 118 3.57 -18.68 -9.47
C HIS A 118 3.92 -19.42 -8.17
N TRP A 119 3.61 -18.81 -7.02
CA TRP A 119 3.85 -19.40 -5.71
C TRP A 119 3.08 -20.72 -5.53
N ARG A 120 1.79 -20.76 -5.90
CA ARG A 120 0.96 -21.97 -5.82
C ARG A 120 1.50 -23.11 -6.70
N GLN A 121 1.91 -22.80 -7.93
CA GLN A 121 2.33 -23.79 -8.91
C GLN A 121 3.76 -24.30 -8.68
N ASN A 122 4.66 -23.45 -8.20
CA ASN A 122 6.09 -23.76 -8.20
C ASN A 122 6.71 -23.86 -6.80
N ILE A 123 6.08 -23.29 -5.77
CA ILE A 123 6.68 -23.18 -4.44
C ILE A 123 5.88 -23.96 -3.40
N GLN A 124 4.59 -23.75 -3.33
CA GLN A 124 3.74 -24.23 -2.23
C GLN A 124 3.87 -25.75 -1.98
N ALA A 125 3.76 -26.56 -3.04
CA ALA A 125 3.78 -28.02 -2.90
C ALA A 125 5.14 -28.53 -2.43
N SER A 126 6.24 -27.95 -2.94
CA SER A 126 7.61 -28.28 -2.54
C SER A 126 7.85 -27.95 -1.07
N VAL A 127 7.52 -26.70 -0.69
CA VAL A 127 7.73 -26.23 0.70
C VAL A 127 6.91 -27.05 1.70
N ILE A 128 5.66 -27.45 1.35
CA ILE A 128 4.84 -28.33 2.20
C ILE A 128 5.52 -29.69 2.34
N ALA A 129 6.02 -30.28 1.27
CA ALA A 129 6.71 -31.56 1.31
C ALA A 129 7.98 -31.50 2.15
N ASP A 130 8.80 -30.45 1.95
CA ASP A 130 10.02 -30.23 2.71
C ASP A 130 9.72 -30.04 4.21
N LYS A 131 8.67 -29.28 4.54
CA LYS A 131 8.20 -29.11 5.93
C LYS A 131 7.85 -30.45 6.58
N ILE A 132 7.09 -31.30 5.91
CA ILE A 132 6.72 -32.63 6.42
C ILE A 132 7.98 -33.49 6.66
N ILE A 133 8.95 -33.44 5.76
CA ILE A 133 10.22 -34.18 5.89
C ILE A 133 11.02 -33.68 7.10
N VAL A 134 11.14 -32.37 7.27
CA VAL A 134 11.87 -31.77 8.40
C VAL A 134 11.18 -32.09 9.73
N GLU A 135 9.86 -31.98 9.80
CA GLU A 135 9.08 -32.35 10.99
C GLU A 135 9.27 -33.82 11.37
N ALA A 136 9.25 -34.74 10.39
CA ALA A 136 9.48 -36.16 10.61
C ALA A 136 10.91 -36.44 11.14
N LYS A 137 11.94 -35.76 10.62
CA LYS A 137 13.33 -35.86 11.12
C LYS A 137 13.43 -35.38 12.57
N ILE A 138 12.81 -34.25 12.90
CA ILE A 138 12.77 -33.71 14.28
C ILE A 138 12.10 -34.72 15.22
N ASP A 139 11.01 -35.36 14.81
CA ASP A 139 10.33 -36.35 15.64
C ASP A 139 11.16 -37.63 15.84
N GLU A 140 11.95 -38.02 14.86
CA GLU A 140 12.88 -39.13 15.02
C GLU A 140 14.02 -38.78 16.00
N LEU A 141 14.60 -37.58 15.91
CA LEU A 141 15.60 -37.12 16.86
C LEU A 141 15.05 -37.04 18.30
N LYS A 142 13.79 -36.64 18.49
CA LYS A 142 13.14 -36.67 19.82
C LYS A 142 13.06 -38.08 20.41
N LYS A 143 12.91 -39.11 19.58
CA LYS A 143 12.95 -40.50 20.03
C LYS A 143 14.39 -40.95 20.38
N GLN A 144 15.39 -40.48 19.61
CA GLN A 144 16.82 -40.78 19.88
C GLN A 144 17.29 -40.15 21.18
N VAL A 145 16.87 -38.96 21.55
CA VAL A 145 17.16 -38.30 22.84
C VAL A 145 16.82 -39.24 24.03
N LYS A 146 15.71 -40.00 23.93
CA LYS A 146 15.29 -40.94 25.01
C LYS A 146 16.17 -42.19 25.14
N LYS A 147 17.01 -42.46 24.12
CA LYS A 147 17.86 -43.65 24.04
C LYS A 147 19.34 -43.32 24.14
N ALA A 148 19.69 -42.04 24.14
CA ALA A 148 21.11 -41.60 24.16
C ALA A 148 21.80 -41.91 25.50
N ASP A 149 22.95 -42.54 25.43
CA ASP A 149 23.68 -43.07 26.58
C ASP A 149 24.84 -42.16 27.05
N GLY A 150 25.03 -40.96 26.43
CA GLY A 150 26.15 -40.11 26.83
C GLY A 150 26.05 -38.64 26.45
N PRO A 151 26.85 -37.77 27.11
CA PRO A 151 26.79 -36.31 26.85
C PRO A 151 27.18 -35.91 25.42
N LEU A 152 28.09 -36.65 24.79
CA LEU A 152 28.53 -36.38 23.39
C LEU A 152 27.42 -36.67 22.39
N GLU A 153 26.74 -37.82 22.50
CA GLU A 153 25.63 -38.18 21.65
C GLU A 153 24.47 -37.20 21.81
N LEU A 154 24.16 -36.77 23.03
CA LEU A 154 23.16 -35.73 23.28
C LEU A 154 23.55 -34.39 22.68
N HIS A 155 24.84 -34.04 22.64
CA HIS A 155 25.31 -32.82 22.02
C HIS A 155 25.10 -32.83 20.48
N ASP A 156 25.43 -33.96 19.85
CA ASP A 156 25.25 -34.11 18.38
C ASP A 156 23.77 -34.07 17.99
N ILE A 157 22.93 -34.77 18.74
CA ILE A 157 21.49 -34.74 18.53
C ILE A 157 20.93 -33.31 18.68
N LYS A 158 21.37 -32.58 19.71
CA LYS A 158 20.96 -31.19 19.95
C LYS A 158 21.36 -30.29 18.79
N SER A 159 22.59 -30.39 18.32
CA SER A 159 23.10 -29.57 17.21
C SER A 159 22.27 -29.82 15.92
N GLU A 160 21.97 -31.06 15.62
CA GLU A 160 21.15 -31.38 14.46
C GLU A 160 19.66 -30.92 14.63
N MET A 161 19.10 -31.04 15.84
CA MET A 161 17.78 -30.47 16.12
C MET A 161 17.72 -28.97 15.96
N GLU A 162 18.75 -28.23 16.41
CA GLU A 162 18.85 -26.77 16.23
C GLU A 162 18.91 -26.40 14.74
N ARG A 163 19.66 -27.15 13.93
CA ARG A 163 19.73 -26.98 12.49
C ARG A 163 18.37 -27.20 11.82
N LEU A 164 17.70 -28.30 12.13
CA LEU A 164 16.39 -28.63 11.58
C LEU A 164 15.29 -27.66 12.04
N GLN A 165 15.35 -27.16 13.26
CA GLN A 165 14.42 -26.14 13.73
C GLN A 165 14.62 -24.81 12.99
N THR A 166 15.84 -24.43 12.69
CA THR A 166 16.14 -23.25 11.87
C THR A 166 15.60 -23.42 10.45
N GLU A 167 15.78 -24.60 9.85
CA GLU A 167 15.22 -24.95 8.55
C GLU A 167 13.68 -24.91 8.56
N LEU A 168 13.05 -25.44 9.61
CA LEU A 168 11.60 -25.41 9.77
C LEU A 168 11.07 -23.97 9.85
N LEU A 169 11.72 -23.09 10.60
CA LEU A 169 11.36 -21.68 10.69
C LEU A 169 11.45 -20.98 9.33
N GLN A 170 12.46 -21.30 8.51
CA GLN A 170 12.55 -20.76 7.15
C GLN A 170 11.41 -21.26 6.27
N LEU A 171 11.11 -22.56 6.31
CA LEU A 171 9.98 -23.13 5.56
C LEU A 171 8.62 -22.54 5.99
N GLU A 172 8.47 -22.17 7.26
CA GLU A 172 7.26 -21.48 7.75
C GLU A 172 7.11 -20.06 7.20
N ILE A 173 8.20 -19.41 6.80
CA ILE A 173 8.17 -18.14 6.08
C ILE A 173 7.81 -18.40 4.62
N ASP A 174 8.48 -19.35 3.97
CA ASP A 174 8.35 -19.61 2.53
C ASP A 174 6.96 -20.17 2.14
N ILE A 175 6.27 -20.85 3.09
CA ILE A 175 4.92 -21.36 2.87
C ILE A 175 3.86 -20.25 2.78
N LYS A 176 4.19 -19.01 3.14
CA LYS A 176 3.24 -17.91 3.15
C LYS A 176 2.99 -17.41 1.73
N GLN A 177 1.71 -17.29 1.38
CA GLN A 177 1.31 -16.74 0.10
C GLN A 177 1.72 -15.27 -0.03
N PRO A 178 2.31 -14.84 -1.15
CA PRO A 178 2.56 -13.42 -1.43
C PRO A 178 1.27 -12.61 -1.28
N CYS A 179 1.38 -11.42 -0.68
CA CYS A 179 0.26 -10.52 -0.45
C CYS A 179 0.75 -9.08 -0.56
N TYR A 180 0.40 -8.40 -1.64
CA TYR A 180 0.81 -7.01 -1.90
C TYR A 180 -0.24 -6.01 -1.41
N SER A 181 -1.50 -6.43 -1.39
CA SER A 181 -2.61 -5.54 -1.06
C SER A 181 -3.66 -6.17 -0.14
N SER A 182 -4.52 -5.28 0.38
CA SER A 182 -5.75 -5.64 1.07
C SER A 182 -6.82 -4.60 0.78
N GLU A 183 -8.05 -5.01 0.68
CA GLU A 183 -9.18 -4.10 0.53
C GLU A 183 -9.80 -3.75 1.89
N ASP A 184 -10.07 -4.76 2.71
CA ASP A 184 -10.66 -4.60 4.03
C ASP A 184 -9.95 -5.57 5.00
N ALA A 185 -9.27 -5.00 6.01
CA ALA A 185 -8.56 -5.78 7.00
C ALA A 185 -8.57 -5.09 8.36
N THR A 186 -8.67 -5.88 9.42
CA THR A 186 -8.43 -5.39 10.78
C THR A 186 -6.94 -5.10 10.97
N SER A 187 -6.60 -4.22 11.92
CA SER A 187 -5.20 -3.89 12.26
C SER A 187 -4.35 -5.12 12.55
N GLU A 188 -4.96 -6.14 13.08
CA GLU A 188 -4.34 -7.42 13.38
C GLU A 188 -3.98 -8.21 12.12
N VAL A 189 -4.91 -8.28 11.17
CA VAL A 189 -4.66 -8.91 9.86
C VAL A 189 -3.63 -8.12 9.07
N ILE A 190 -3.66 -6.78 9.14
CA ILE A 190 -2.66 -5.90 8.54
C ILE A 190 -1.27 -6.24 9.07
N ALA A 191 -1.09 -6.34 10.41
CA ALA A 191 0.19 -6.67 11.01
C ALA A 191 0.74 -8.04 10.54
N ILE A 192 -0.13 -9.06 10.46
CA ILE A 192 0.24 -10.39 9.95
C ILE A 192 0.67 -10.32 8.49
N ARG A 193 -0.11 -9.63 7.65
CA ARG A 193 0.20 -9.50 6.23
C ARG A 193 1.53 -8.76 6.02
N MET A 194 1.75 -7.66 6.74
CA MET A 194 3.02 -6.91 6.68
C MET A 194 4.20 -7.78 7.10
N GLN A 195 4.10 -8.53 8.20
CA GLN A 195 5.15 -9.45 8.63
C GLN A 195 5.51 -10.48 7.54
N ASN A 196 4.53 -10.85 6.70
CA ASN A 196 4.71 -11.85 5.64
C ASN A 196 5.09 -11.24 4.28
N SER A 197 5.17 -9.91 4.15
CA SER A 197 5.32 -9.18 2.88
C SER A 197 6.39 -8.10 2.96
N SER A 198 7.57 -8.43 3.49
CA SER A 198 8.68 -7.47 3.66
C SER A 198 8.25 -6.15 4.34
N GLU A 199 7.30 -6.26 5.27
CA GLU A 199 6.69 -5.15 6.03
C GLU A 199 6.04 -4.07 5.16
N SER A 200 5.66 -4.40 3.92
CA SER A 200 5.01 -3.51 2.97
C SER A 200 3.61 -4.01 2.64
N LEU A 201 2.61 -3.12 2.64
CA LEU A 201 1.23 -3.45 2.28
C LEU A 201 0.53 -2.24 1.67
N ALA A 202 -0.29 -2.47 0.63
CA ALA A 202 -1.18 -1.46 0.08
C ALA A 202 -2.63 -1.71 0.51
N LEU A 203 -3.29 -0.71 1.08
CA LEU A 203 -4.73 -0.74 1.34
C LEU A 203 -5.45 -0.01 0.23
N LEU A 204 -6.17 -0.75 -0.62
CA LEU A 204 -6.75 -0.25 -1.86
C LEU A 204 -8.23 -0.59 -1.91
N SER A 205 -9.11 0.41 -1.88
CA SER A 205 -10.55 0.18 -1.92
C SER A 205 -11.28 1.23 -2.75
N ALA A 206 -12.09 0.75 -3.68
CA ALA A 206 -12.98 1.58 -4.51
C ALA A 206 -14.27 2.00 -3.78
N ASP A 207 -14.60 1.35 -2.67
CA ASP A 207 -15.71 1.71 -1.77
C ASP A 207 -15.30 1.48 -0.31
N SER A 208 -14.62 2.46 0.24
CA SER A 208 -13.91 2.37 1.52
C SER A 208 -14.79 2.65 2.74
N GLY A 209 -16.11 2.63 2.61
CA GLY A 209 -17.01 2.93 3.72
C GLY A 209 -16.83 2.01 4.93
N SER A 210 -16.66 0.70 4.70
CA SER A 210 -16.38 -0.30 5.75
C SER A 210 -15.00 -0.14 6.36
N VAL A 211 -13.98 0.03 5.51
CA VAL A 211 -12.58 0.22 5.93
C VAL A 211 -12.45 1.42 6.86
N ILE A 212 -13.03 2.54 6.48
CA ILE A 212 -13.06 3.76 7.27
C ILE A 212 -13.75 3.53 8.63
N ASN A 213 -14.88 2.84 8.63
CA ASN A 213 -15.58 2.51 9.88
C ASN A 213 -14.73 1.59 10.80
N ASN A 214 -13.96 0.68 10.22
CA ASN A 214 -13.04 -0.19 10.98
C ASN A 214 -11.88 0.62 11.58
N ILE A 215 -11.23 1.46 10.77
CA ILE A 215 -10.09 2.31 11.21
C ILE A 215 -10.52 3.21 12.37
N PHE A 216 -11.67 3.86 12.24
CA PHE A 216 -12.15 4.86 13.20
C PHE A 216 -13.02 4.27 14.32
N GLY A 217 -13.04 2.95 14.45
CA GLY A 217 -13.59 2.27 15.63
C GLY A 217 -15.10 2.39 15.81
N ARG A 218 -15.89 2.77 14.77
CA ARG A 218 -17.35 2.88 14.87
C ARG A 218 -18.05 1.59 15.30
N TYR A 219 -17.39 0.44 15.13
CA TYR A 219 -17.87 -0.87 15.56
C TYR A 219 -17.27 -1.36 16.88
N ASN A 220 -16.29 -0.64 17.46
CA ASN A 220 -15.71 -0.99 18.75
C ASN A 220 -16.62 -0.50 19.88
N LYS A 221 -17.19 -1.42 20.65
CA LYS A 221 -18.04 -1.11 21.84
C LYS A 221 -17.39 -0.17 22.87
N ASN A 222 -16.07 0.00 22.82
CA ASN A 222 -15.29 0.83 23.75
C ASN A 222 -14.78 2.14 23.12
N GLY A 223 -15.18 2.49 21.88
CA GLY A 223 -14.77 3.73 21.22
C GLY A 223 -13.25 3.88 21.00
N ARG A 224 -12.47 2.82 21.14
CA ARG A 224 -11.02 2.87 20.88
C ARG A 224 -10.75 2.73 19.40
N THR A 225 -10.16 3.77 18.81
CA THR A 225 -9.61 3.74 17.47
C THR A 225 -8.37 2.85 17.43
N ASP A 226 -8.25 2.03 16.38
CA ASP A 226 -7.06 1.17 16.20
C ASP A 226 -6.11 1.79 15.17
N GLU A 227 -5.78 3.07 15.39
CA GLU A 227 -5.00 3.89 14.47
C GLU A 227 -3.50 3.60 14.50
N SER A 228 -3.01 2.93 15.57
CA SER A 228 -1.58 2.82 15.84
C SER A 228 -0.77 2.24 14.68
N ILE A 229 -1.25 1.16 14.05
CA ILE A 229 -0.54 0.53 12.94
C ILE A 229 -0.50 1.44 11.70
N TYR A 230 -1.58 2.19 11.44
CA TYR A 230 -1.65 3.14 10.31
C TYR A 230 -0.67 4.29 10.50
N LEU A 231 -0.59 4.85 11.71
CA LEU A 231 0.31 5.95 12.05
C LEU A 231 1.77 5.50 11.89
N LYS A 232 2.12 4.35 12.46
CA LYS A 232 3.47 3.80 12.43
C LYS A 232 3.89 3.36 11.03
N ALA A 233 3.00 2.70 10.29
CA ALA A 233 3.27 2.28 8.92
C ALA A 233 3.33 3.45 7.91
N TRP A 234 2.77 4.61 8.23
CA TRP A 234 3.00 5.83 7.45
C TRP A 234 4.41 6.38 7.69
N SER A 235 4.84 6.47 8.95
CA SER A 235 6.16 7.01 9.34
C SER A 235 7.29 6.00 9.12
N GLY A 236 6.99 4.68 9.17
CA GLY A 236 7.96 3.59 9.24
C GLY A 236 8.58 3.42 10.61
N ASP A 237 7.83 3.76 11.63
CA ASP A 237 8.23 3.55 13.02
C ASP A 237 7.97 2.10 13.42
N SER A 238 8.85 1.53 14.23
CA SER A 238 8.69 0.16 14.70
C SER A 238 7.36 -0.05 15.42
N CYS A 239 6.75 -1.20 15.18
CA CYS A 239 5.45 -1.55 15.72
C CYS A 239 5.49 -2.94 16.35
N LYS A 240 5.00 -3.05 17.58
CA LYS A 240 4.81 -4.33 18.25
C LYS A 240 3.31 -4.55 18.50
N VAL A 241 2.79 -5.67 18.01
CA VAL A 241 1.39 -6.06 18.18
C VAL A 241 1.33 -7.31 19.05
N ASP A 242 0.94 -7.14 20.30
CA ASP A 242 0.79 -8.22 21.28
C ASP A 242 -0.67 -8.72 21.32
N ARG A 243 -0.84 -10.05 21.34
CA ARG A 243 -2.14 -10.71 21.51
C ARG A 243 -1.97 -11.93 22.42
N VAL A 244 -3.00 -12.24 23.20
CA VAL A 244 -2.96 -13.27 24.23
C VAL A 244 -2.73 -14.69 23.67
N GLN A 245 -3.16 -14.94 22.44
CA GLN A 245 -3.20 -16.32 21.89
C GLN A 245 -2.08 -16.61 20.88
N ARG A 246 -1.13 -15.68 20.66
CA ARG A 246 -0.03 -15.86 19.71
C ARG A 246 1.22 -15.08 20.10
N PRO A 247 2.39 -15.45 19.58
CA PRO A 247 3.60 -14.65 19.73
C PRO A 247 3.41 -13.21 19.25
N PRO A 248 4.09 -12.23 19.84
CA PRO A 248 4.04 -10.84 19.41
C PRO A 248 4.56 -10.71 17.98
N ILE A 249 3.88 -9.89 17.18
CA ILE A 249 4.34 -9.47 15.87
C ILE A 249 5.19 -8.23 16.04
N ILE A 250 6.42 -8.26 15.56
CA ILE A 250 7.33 -7.12 15.57
C ILE A 250 7.56 -6.72 14.12
N LEU A 251 7.26 -5.47 13.80
CA LEU A 251 7.55 -4.83 12.51
C LEU A 251 8.60 -3.76 12.78
N GLU A 252 9.72 -3.83 12.08
CA GLU A 252 10.85 -2.92 12.29
C GLU A 252 10.70 -1.61 11.54
N GLN A 253 10.30 -1.66 10.27
CA GLN A 253 10.11 -0.51 9.40
C GLN A 253 8.89 -0.67 8.50
N PRO A 254 7.69 -0.86 9.07
CA PRO A 254 6.48 -1.08 8.29
C PRO A 254 6.19 0.10 7.36
N ARG A 255 5.74 -0.18 6.15
CA ARG A 255 5.32 0.82 5.17
C ARG A 255 3.95 0.45 4.61
N MET A 256 3.08 1.43 4.59
CA MET A 256 1.72 1.24 4.05
C MET A 256 1.43 2.35 3.05
N SER A 257 0.87 1.97 1.91
CA SER A 257 0.20 2.88 0.99
C SER A 257 -1.31 2.72 1.14
N ALA A 258 -2.07 3.79 1.04
CA ALA A 258 -3.53 3.72 1.10
C ALA A 258 -4.17 4.53 -0.01
N LEU A 259 -5.15 3.95 -0.70
CA LEU A 259 -6.05 4.65 -1.63
C LEU A 259 -7.48 4.28 -1.28
N PHE A 260 -8.20 5.25 -0.72
CA PHE A 260 -9.58 5.10 -0.32
C PHE A 260 -10.47 6.01 -1.15
N LEU A 261 -11.35 5.40 -1.95
CA LEU A 261 -12.40 6.13 -2.66
C LEU A 261 -13.70 6.06 -1.84
N VAL A 262 -14.25 7.22 -1.54
CA VAL A 262 -15.42 7.35 -0.64
C VAL A 262 -16.46 8.31 -1.21
N GLN A 263 -17.63 8.31 -0.63
CA GLN A 263 -18.66 9.33 -0.95
C GLN A 263 -18.33 10.63 -0.21
N PRO A 264 -18.70 11.82 -0.76
CA PRO A 264 -18.39 13.12 -0.17
C PRO A 264 -18.86 13.26 1.28
N ASP A 265 -20.09 12.86 1.59
CA ASP A 265 -20.67 12.90 2.93
C ASP A 265 -19.86 12.13 3.99
N LYS A 266 -19.17 11.08 3.57
CA LYS A 266 -18.27 10.31 4.44
C LYS A 266 -17.00 11.09 4.77
N VAL A 267 -16.40 11.76 3.77
CA VAL A 267 -15.23 12.61 3.99
C VAL A 267 -15.58 13.78 4.91
N ASP A 268 -16.69 14.45 4.64
CA ASP A 268 -17.16 15.58 5.45
C ASP A 268 -17.39 15.16 6.91
N SER A 269 -18.00 13.99 7.12
CA SER A 269 -18.18 13.40 8.46
C SER A 269 -16.84 13.13 9.16
N LEU A 270 -15.83 12.63 8.45
CA LEU A 270 -14.51 12.36 9.01
C LEU A 270 -13.77 13.64 9.38
N LEU A 271 -13.81 14.65 8.51
CA LEU A 271 -13.13 15.93 8.75
C LEU A 271 -13.78 16.75 9.86
N SER A 272 -15.09 16.55 10.10
CA SER A 272 -15.83 17.23 11.15
C SER A 272 -15.59 16.66 12.56
N GLU A 273 -15.07 15.44 12.65
CA GLU A 273 -14.91 14.75 13.94
C GLU A 273 -13.53 15.04 14.54
N LYS A 274 -13.52 15.80 15.66
CA LYS A 274 -12.28 16.25 16.33
C LYS A 274 -11.34 15.11 16.71
N SER A 275 -11.87 13.97 17.16
CA SER A 275 -11.07 12.81 17.53
C SER A 275 -10.16 12.32 16.38
N PHE A 276 -10.58 12.47 15.15
CA PHE A 276 -9.83 12.02 13.97
C PHE A 276 -8.80 13.06 13.51
N THR A 277 -9.12 14.33 13.63
CA THR A 277 -8.19 15.40 13.29
C THR A 277 -7.10 15.57 14.34
N GLU A 278 -7.44 15.39 15.63
CA GLU A 278 -6.50 15.47 16.75
C GLU A 278 -5.67 14.18 16.93
N GLY A 279 -6.22 13.01 16.53
CA GLY A 279 -5.54 11.69 16.60
C GLY A 279 -4.34 11.54 15.67
N GLY A 280 -4.17 12.45 14.69
CA GLY A 280 -3.02 12.50 13.80
C GLY A 280 -3.15 11.60 12.55
N LEU A 281 -4.18 10.77 12.41
CA LEU A 281 -4.35 9.93 11.23
C LEU A 281 -4.82 10.73 10.01
N ILE A 282 -5.86 11.56 10.16
CA ILE A 282 -6.37 12.40 9.06
C ILE A 282 -5.29 13.33 8.48
N PRO A 283 -4.45 14.01 9.28
CA PRO A 283 -3.37 14.84 8.74
C PRO A 283 -2.33 14.09 7.88
N ARG A 284 -2.32 12.76 7.90
CA ARG A 284 -1.47 11.94 7.04
C ARG A 284 -2.07 11.63 5.68
N PHE A 285 -3.38 11.87 5.52
CA PHE A 285 -4.05 11.70 4.25
C PHE A 285 -3.95 12.96 3.39
N LEU A 286 -3.65 12.77 2.12
CA LEU A 286 -3.93 13.74 1.07
C LEU A 286 -5.41 13.62 0.74
N VAL A 287 -6.20 14.56 1.22
CA VAL A 287 -7.65 14.57 1.00
C VAL A 287 -7.95 15.29 -0.31
N CYS A 288 -8.68 14.63 -1.20
CA CYS A 288 -9.07 15.17 -2.50
C CYS A 288 -10.59 15.10 -2.68
N HIS A 289 -11.24 16.25 -2.70
CA HIS A 289 -12.65 16.38 -3.10
C HIS A 289 -12.71 16.58 -4.60
N THR A 290 -13.11 15.56 -5.35
CA THR A 290 -13.05 15.61 -6.82
C THR A 290 -14.26 16.27 -7.47
N ASN A 291 -15.33 16.52 -6.73
CA ASN A 291 -16.62 16.95 -7.24
C ASN A 291 -17.18 16.10 -8.39
N ALA A 292 -16.68 14.88 -8.55
CA ALA A 292 -17.10 13.95 -9.58
C ALA A 292 -18.60 13.64 -9.41
N LYS A 293 -19.36 13.85 -10.48
CA LYS A 293 -20.81 13.60 -10.54
C LYS A 293 -21.12 12.58 -11.64
N PRO A 294 -22.25 11.89 -11.57
CA PRO A 294 -22.70 11.04 -12.67
C PRO A 294 -22.80 11.85 -13.97
N SER A 295 -22.20 11.32 -15.04
CA SER A 295 -22.29 11.89 -16.39
C SER A 295 -23.19 11.02 -17.28
N PRO A 296 -23.94 11.59 -18.23
CA PRO A 296 -24.65 10.81 -19.24
C PRO A 296 -23.69 9.92 -20.03
N ILE A 297 -24.18 8.76 -20.45
CA ILE A 297 -23.43 7.87 -21.35
C ILE A 297 -23.48 8.49 -22.75
N PRO A 298 -22.33 8.81 -23.38
CA PRO A 298 -22.31 9.33 -24.75
C PRO A 298 -22.68 8.24 -25.76
N GLU A 299 -23.08 8.65 -26.96
CA GLU A 299 -23.35 7.71 -28.06
C GLU A 299 -22.06 6.93 -28.46
N GLU A 300 -20.89 7.61 -28.42
CA GLU A 300 -19.59 7.01 -28.67
C GLU A 300 -18.80 6.95 -27.38
N GLU A 301 -18.43 5.73 -26.95
CA GLU A 301 -17.60 5.51 -25.77
C GLU A 301 -16.10 5.59 -26.11
N TYR A 302 -15.34 6.31 -25.28
CA TYR A 302 -13.90 6.36 -25.41
C TYR A 302 -13.26 5.07 -24.86
N ALA A 303 -12.64 4.28 -25.71
CA ALA A 303 -11.86 3.12 -25.32
C ALA A 303 -10.38 3.51 -25.12
N ILE A 304 -9.80 3.18 -23.97
CA ILE A 304 -8.36 3.40 -23.75
C ILE A 304 -7.57 2.56 -24.74
N GLU A 305 -6.70 3.21 -25.51
CA GLU A 305 -5.86 2.57 -26.51
C GLU A 305 -4.98 1.46 -25.93
N HIS A 306 -4.83 0.36 -26.67
CA HIS A 306 -4.02 -0.77 -26.26
C HIS A 306 -2.57 -0.38 -25.96
N GLN A 307 -1.98 0.50 -26.75
CA GLN A 307 -0.60 0.97 -26.57
C GLN A 307 -0.43 1.76 -25.26
N THR A 308 -1.40 2.59 -24.88
CA THR A 308 -1.40 3.33 -23.61
C THR A 308 -1.48 2.37 -22.42
N LYS A 309 -2.41 1.40 -22.46
CA LYS A 309 -2.50 0.35 -21.44
C LYS A 309 -1.21 -0.46 -21.32
N HIS A 310 -0.61 -0.83 -22.44
CA HIS A 310 0.62 -1.64 -22.48
C HIS A 310 1.80 -0.89 -21.83
N ARG A 311 2.06 0.36 -22.25
CA ARG A 311 3.14 1.18 -21.67
C ARG A 311 2.95 1.43 -20.18
N TYR A 312 1.72 1.66 -19.76
CA TYR A 312 1.40 1.82 -18.33
C TYR A 312 1.64 0.53 -17.54
N CYS A 313 1.19 -0.61 -18.06
CA CYS A 313 1.41 -1.93 -17.46
C CYS A 313 2.91 -2.22 -17.30
N GLU A 314 3.71 -2.03 -18.36
CA GLU A 314 5.17 -2.20 -18.31
C GLU A 314 5.82 -1.30 -17.26
N ALA A 315 5.37 -0.05 -17.13
CA ALA A 315 5.90 0.89 -16.14
C ALA A 315 5.57 0.45 -14.70
N ILE A 316 4.33 0.04 -14.41
CA ILE A 316 3.93 -0.50 -13.09
C ILE A 316 4.72 -1.77 -12.76
N GLN A 317 4.84 -2.71 -13.70
CA GLN A 317 5.62 -3.93 -13.49
C GLN A 317 7.11 -3.65 -13.28
N ALA A 318 7.67 -2.64 -13.97
CA ALA A 318 9.05 -2.21 -13.75
C ALA A 318 9.27 -1.66 -12.33
N LEU A 319 8.32 -0.88 -11.81
CA LEU A 319 8.36 -0.38 -10.44
C LEU A 319 8.27 -1.53 -9.41
N LEU A 320 7.36 -2.47 -9.60
CA LEU A 320 7.24 -3.65 -8.73
C LEU A 320 8.56 -4.43 -8.69
N ARG A 321 9.13 -4.78 -9.86
CA ARG A 321 10.41 -5.48 -9.93
C ARG A 321 11.57 -4.70 -9.33
N ALA A 322 11.57 -3.38 -9.47
CA ALA A 322 12.66 -2.53 -8.97
C ALA A 322 12.62 -2.30 -7.47
N PHE A 323 11.44 -2.27 -6.87
CA PHE A 323 11.27 -1.73 -5.51
C PHE A 323 10.52 -2.66 -4.56
N HIS A 324 9.51 -3.41 -5.00
CA HIS A 324 8.58 -4.08 -4.09
C HIS A 324 9.26 -5.09 -3.15
N ASP A 325 10.19 -5.89 -3.67
CA ASP A 325 10.84 -6.98 -2.90
C ASP A 325 12.19 -6.58 -2.30
N ARG A 326 12.48 -5.27 -2.21
CA ARG A 326 13.74 -4.82 -1.63
C ARG A 326 13.73 -4.95 -0.11
N THR A 327 14.76 -5.58 0.42
CA THR A 327 15.04 -5.63 1.87
C THR A 327 15.60 -4.30 2.40
N GLN A 328 16.23 -3.49 1.52
CA GLN A 328 16.72 -2.16 1.84
C GLN A 328 16.21 -1.14 0.80
N PRO A 329 15.61 -0.01 1.24
CA PRO A 329 15.08 0.97 0.31
C PRO A 329 16.20 1.65 -0.48
N ALA A 330 15.96 1.84 -1.78
CA ALA A 330 16.78 2.74 -2.59
C ALA A 330 16.61 4.18 -2.09
N THR A 331 17.69 4.95 -2.09
CA THR A 331 17.65 6.35 -1.66
C THR A 331 17.82 7.27 -2.86
N VAL A 332 16.86 8.17 -3.08
CA VAL A 332 16.97 9.25 -4.04
C VAL A 332 17.21 10.58 -3.35
N THR A 333 17.97 11.46 -3.99
CA THR A 333 18.20 12.81 -3.50
C THR A 333 17.52 13.77 -4.47
N PRO A 334 16.65 14.69 -3.99
CA PRO A 334 16.02 15.69 -4.85
C PRO A 334 17.07 16.54 -5.58
N SER A 335 16.82 16.90 -6.83
CA SER A 335 17.62 17.86 -7.56
C SER A 335 17.52 19.26 -6.90
N LYS A 336 18.33 20.21 -7.35
CA LYS A 336 18.27 21.59 -6.82
C LYS A 336 16.93 22.26 -7.18
N GLU A 337 16.37 21.92 -8.33
CA GLU A 337 15.09 22.45 -8.82
C GLU A 337 13.90 21.84 -8.08
N ALA A 338 14.06 20.67 -7.48
CA ALA A 338 13.01 19.98 -6.70
C ALA A 338 13.03 20.33 -5.21
N LYS A 339 13.99 21.15 -4.77
CA LYS A 339 14.10 21.67 -3.41
C LYS A 339 13.53 23.08 -3.30
#